data_20cde1a31cf11908e5cd6fce9f22231a
#
_entry.id   20cde1a31cf11908e5cd6fce9f22231a
#
_cell.length_a   1.000
_cell.length_b   1.000
_cell.length_c   1.000
_cell.angle_alpha   90.00
_cell.angle_beta   90.00
_cell.angle_gamma   90.00
#
_symmetry.space_group_name_H-M   'P 1'
#
loop_
_entity.id
_entity.type
_entity.pdbx_description
1 polymer ?
#
loop_
_entity_poly.entity_id
_entity_poly.type
_entity_poly.pdbx_seq_one_letter_code
_entity_poly.pdbx_strand_id
1 'polypeptide(L)'
;MWKHVADDVSAKFNAATGLDLHSGIKVMLLAKPDHHLSHGIRLTIQDIDPSYTLGDIEAKLRAIRTTLKQEGLLHRNKQLPTPKDFCCIAVISPDNAAGLGDFKQDADRLTEAGLCLFEYFVAKFQGVDAPKEISACLRKIYALQQEDAPYDAICIIRGGGSVT
;
A
#
# COMPACT_ATOMS: atom_id res chain seq x y z
N MET A 1 29.07 -6.20 -2.34
CA MET A 1 28.95 -4.72 -2.48
C MET A 1 29.53 -4.09 -1.24
N TRP A 2 30.35 -3.04 -1.36
CA TRP A 2 30.87 -2.31 -0.23
C TRP A 2 29.76 -1.51 0.43
N LYS A 3 29.78 -1.33 1.75
CA LYS A 3 28.68 -0.70 2.51
C LYS A 3 28.30 0.70 1.96
N HIS A 4 29.29 1.55 1.68
CA HIS A 4 29.06 2.88 1.11
C HIS A 4 28.37 2.84 -0.27
N VAL A 5 28.71 1.90 -1.16
CA VAL A 5 28.04 1.74 -2.46
C VAL A 5 26.61 1.27 -2.27
N ALA A 6 26.35 0.43 -1.25
CA ALA A 6 24.99 0.00 -0.94
C ALA A 6 24.14 1.18 -0.47
N ASP A 7 24.69 2.01 0.39
CA ASP A 7 24.00 3.19 0.92
C ASP A 7 23.72 4.20 -0.22
N ASP A 8 24.70 4.47 -1.09
CA ASP A 8 24.54 5.37 -2.24
C ASP A 8 23.49 4.86 -3.26
N VAL A 9 23.54 3.57 -3.61
CA VAL A 9 22.58 2.93 -4.52
C VAL A 9 21.16 2.95 -3.94
N SER A 10 21.03 2.67 -2.64
CA SER A 10 19.74 2.72 -1.96
C SER A 10 19.18 4.13 -1.86
N ALA A 11 20.03 5.11 -1.53
CA ALA A 11 19.63 6.52 -1.48
C ALA A 11 19.20 7.05 -2.86
N LYS A 12 19.97 6.74 -3.92
CA LYS A 12 19.63 7.10 -5.30
C LYS A 12 18.28 6.49 -5.72
N PHE A 13 18.07 5.22 -5.40
CA PHE A 13 16.83 4.52 -5.73
C PHE A 13 15.64 5.13 -4.99
N ASN A 14 15.75 5.34 -3.68
CA ASN A 14 14.71 5.94 -2.86
C ASN A 14 14.39 7.36 -3.33
N ALA A 15 15.39 8.21 -3.57
CA ALA A 15 15.18 9.58 -4.04
C ALA A 15 14.43 9.66 -5.38
N ALA A 16 14.63 8.69 -6.29
CA ALA A 16 13.99 8.69 -7.61
C ALA A 16 12.63 8.00 -7.63
N THR A 17 12.42 6.98 -6.79
CA THR A 17 11.20 6.14 -6.83
C THR A 17 10.27 6.35 -5.64
N GLY A 18 10.75 6.96 -4.56
CA GLY A 18 10.06 7.03 -3.28
C GLY A 18 9.90 5.67 -2.58
N LEU A 19 10.62 4.64 -3.02
CA LEU A 19 10.53 3.27 -2.50
C LEU A 19 11.88 2.83 -1.92
N ASP A 20 11.82 2.01 -0.89
CA ASP A 20 13.00 1.30 -0.40
C ASP A 20 13.23 0.01 -1.18
N LEU A 21 14.51 -0.37 -1.34
CA LEU A 21 14.88 -1.64 -1.94
C LEU A 21 14.44 -2.79 -1.04
N HIS A 22 13.56 -3.64 -1.53
CA HIS A 22 13.08 -4.81 -0.79
C HIS A 22 12.97 -6.03 -1.70
N SER A 23 12.81 -7.22 -1.11
CA SER A 23 12.60 -8.46 -1.87
C SER A 23 11.36 -8.37 -2.75
N GLY A 24 11.48 -8.82 -4.01
CA GLY A 24 10.38 -8.84 -4.99
C GLY A 24 10.31 -7.63 -5.92
N ILE A 25 11.11 -6.58 -5.68
CA ILE A 25 11.25 -5.47 -6.65
C ILE A 25 12.17 -5.90 -7.80
N LYS A 26 11.76 -5.59 -9.03
CA LYS A 26 12.63 -5.70 -10.21
C LYS A 26 13.45 -4.44 -10.34
N VAL A 27 14.76 -4.61 -10.44
CA VAL A 27 15.71 -3.51 -10.57
C VAL A 27 16.66 -3.75 -11.74
N MET A 28 17.13 -2.68 -12.37
CA MET A 28 18.22 -2.72 -13.33
C MET A 28 19.48 -2.20 -12.65
N LEU A 29 20.54 -3.01 -12.68
CA LEU A 29 21.79 -2.71 -12.01
C LEU A 29 22.93 -2.64 -13.02
N LEU A 30 23.80 -1.66 -12.84
CA LEU A 30 25.12 -1.66 -13.46
C LEU A 30 26.07 -2.44 -12.57
N ALA A 31 26.62 -3.54 -13.09
CA ALA A 31 27.52 -4.40 -12.35
C ALA A 31 28.76 -4.73 -13.17
N LYS A 32 29.91 -4.78 -12.50
CA LYS A 32 31.19 -5.21 -13.09
C LYS A 32 31.46 -6.66 -12.68
N PRO A 33 31.70 -7.57 -13.63
CA PRO A 33 32.15 -8.91 -13.32
C PRO A 33 33.58 -8.83 -12.78
N ASP A 34 33.84 -9.59 -11.74
CA ASP A 34 35.14 -9.74 -11.10
C ASP A 34 35.41 -11.21 -10.79
N HIS A 35 36.66 -11.65 -10.91
CA HIS A 35 37.04 -13.03 -10.65
C HIS A 35 37.83 -13.10 -9.33
N HIS A 36 37.33 -13.85 -8.38
CA HIS A 36 37.99 -14.11 -7.13
C HIS A 36 38.53 -15.54 -7.08
N LEU A 37 39.82 -15.70 -6.78
CA LEU A 37 40.50 -17.01 -6.80
C LEU A 37 39.80 -18.10 -5.96
N SER A 38 39.18 -17.72 -4.84
CA SER A 38 38.51 -18.65 -3.92
C SER A 38 36.99 -18.77 -4.14
N HIS A 39 36.35 -17.81 -4.82
CA HIS A 39 34.86 -17.70 -4.91
C HIS A 39 34.35 -17.64 -6.34
N GLY A 40 35.23 -17.80 -7.34
CA GLY A 40 34.84 -17.76 -8.75
C GLY A 40 34.40 -16.38 -9.22
N ILE A 41 33.48 -16.34 -10.18
CA ILE A 41 32.95 -15.09 -10.76
C ILE A 41 31.95 -14.48 -9.80
N ARG A 42 32.12 -13.19 -9.50
CA ARG A 42 31.18 -12.38 -8.75
C ARG A 42 30.83 -11.11 -9.52
N LEU A 43 29.67 -10.54 -9.23
CA LEU A 43 29.24 -9.25 -9.78
C LEU A 43 29.38 -8.18 -8.69
N THR A 44 30.13 -7.13 -9.00
CA THR A 44 30.21 -5.96 -8.12
C THR A 44 29.28 -4.89 -8.65
N ILE A 45 28.20 -4.59 -7.89
CA ILE A 45 27.23 -3.56 -8.24
C ILE A 45 27.91 -2.20 -8.14
N GLN A 46 27.73 -1.38 -9.16
CA GLN A 46 28.29 -0.03 -9.27
C GLN A 46 27.19 1.03 -9.24
N ASP A 47 26.04 0.75 -9.84
CA ASP A 47 24.94 1.71 -9.94
C ASP A 47 23.59 1.01 -10.12
N ILE A 48 22.49 1.77 -10.01
CA ILE A 48 21.12 1.34 -10.22
C ILE A 48 20.42 2.32 -11.18
N ASP A 49 19.56 1.76 -12.06
CA ASP A 49 18.65 2.56 -12.89
C ASP A 49 17.22 2.50 -12.33
N PRO A 50 16.75 3.55 -11.65
CA PRO A 50 15.40 3.58 -11.08
C PRO A 50 14.29 3.61 -12.13
N SER A 51 14.58 4.10 -13.35
CA SER A 51 13.57 4.24 -14.42
C SER A 51 12.97 2.90 -14.85
N TYR A 52 13.77 1.84 -14.81
CA TYR A 52 13.32 0.48 -15.08
C TYR A 52 12.24 0.01 -14.09
N THR A 53 12.46 0.29 -12.81
CA THR A 53 11.49 -0.09 -11.76
C THR A 53 10.19 0.70 -11.87
N LEU A 54 10.27 2.01 -12.14
CA LEU A 54 9.09 2.86 -12.37
C LEU A 54 8.29 2.38 -13.58
N GLY A 55 8.96 2.01 -14.68
CA GLY A 55 8.31 1.45 -15.86
C GLY A 55 7.59 0.11 -15.58
N ASP A 56 8.19 -0.78 -14.81
CA ASP A 56 7.56 -2.07 -14.41
C ASP A 56 6.32 -1.83 -13.52
N ILE A 57 6.40 -0.88 -12.60
CA ILE A 57 5.25 -0.49 -11.74
C ILE A 57 4.11 0.08 -12.60
N GLU A 58 4.42 0.99 -13.51
CA GLU A 58 3.42 1.60 -14.37
C GLU A 58 2.76 0.59 -15.31
N ALA A 59 3.53 -0.35 -15.85
CA ALA A 59 3.00 -1.45 -16.66
C ALA A 59 2.04 -2.33 -15.85
N LYS A 60 2.38 -2.67 -14.60
CA LYS A 60 1.50 -3.42 -13.69
C LYS A 60 0.21 -2.65 -13.39
N LEU A 61 0.29 -1.35 -13.11
CA LEU A 61 -0.89 -0.52 -12.87
C LEU A 61 -1.81 -0.45 -14.10
N ARG A 62 -1.24 -0.32 -15.30
CA ARG A 62 -2.02 -0.36 -16.55
C ARG A 62 -2.72 -1.72 -16.73
N ALA A 63 -2.02 -2.82 -16.48
CA ALA A 63 -2.60 -4.16 -16.56
C ALA A 63 -3.78 -4.33 -15.59
N ILE A 64 -3.60 -3.94 -14.32
CA ILE A 64 -4.65 -3.98 -13.30
C ILE A 64 -5.86 -3.14 -13.73
N ARG A 65 -5.64 -1.90 -14.20
CA ARG A 65 -6.73 -1.03 -14.70
C ARG A 65 -7.49 -1.67 -15.86
N THR A 66 -6.77 -2.31 -16.78
CA THR A 66 -7.38 -2.99 -17.93
C THR A 66 -8.26 -4.14 -17.47
N THR A 67 -7.76 -4.99 -16.57
CA THR A 67 -8.54 -6.10 -16.00
C THR A 67 -9.80 -5.59 -15.28
N LEU A 68 -9.66 -4.60 -14.39
CA LEU A 68 -10.80 -4.03 -13.67
C LEU A 68 -11.84 -3.40 -14.61
N LYS A 69 -11.39 -2.80 -15.73
CA LYS A 69 -12.29 -2.26 -16.76
C LYS A 69 -13.04 -3.37 -17.49
N GLN A 70 -12.35 -4.45 -17.88
CA GLN A 70 -12.95 -5.61 -18.57
C GLN A 70 -13.97 -6.32 -17.68
N GLU A 71 -13.69 -6.41 -16.38
CA GLU A 71 -14.59 -7.01 -15.40
C GLU A 71 -15.71 -6.06 -14.93
N GLY A 72 -15.75 -4.81 -15.41
CA GLY A 72 -16.76 -3.81 -15.03
C GLY A 72 -16.59 -3.28 -13.61
N LEU A 73 -15.47 -3.57 -12.94
CA LEU A 73 -15.27 -3.21 -11.54
C LEU A 73 -14.70 -1.79 -11.33
N LEU A 74 -14.02 -1.22 -12.35
CA LEU A 74 -13.27 0.04 -12.23
C LEU A 74 -14.11 1.22 -11.72
N HIS A 75 -15.40 1.26 -12.06
CA HIS A 75 -16.31 2.35 -11.70
C HIS A 75 -17.48 1.90 -10.82
N ARG A 76 -17.48 0.63 -10.40
CA ARG A 76 -18.61 0.04 -9.66
C ARG A 76 -18.93 0.78 -8.36
N ASN A 77 -17.88 1.17 -7.61
CA ASN A 77 -18.06 1.92 -6.37
C ASN A 77 -18.72 3.30 -6.60
N LYS A 78 -18.42 3.97 -7.71
CA LYS A 78 -19.02 5.27 -8.06
C LYS A 78 -20.50 5.17 -8.47
N GLN A 79 -20.98 3.97 -8.75
CA GLN A 79 -22.38 3.70 -9.13
C GLN A 79 -23.25 3.35 -7.92
N LEU A 80 -22.64 3.15 -6.75
CA LEU A 80 -23.39 2.90 -5.52
C LEU A 80 -24.17 4.17 -5.12
N PRO A 81 -25.40 4.02 -4.62
CA PRO A 81 -26.13 5.15 -4.09
C PRO A 81 -25.38 5.73 -2.90
N THR A 82 -25.24 7.05 -2.86
CA THR A 82 -24.67 7.73 -1.70
C THR A 82 -25.67 7.66 -0.55
N PRO A 83 -25.26 7.23 0.65
CA PRO A 83 -26.10 7.29 1.83
C PRO A 83 -26.57 8.72 2.10
N LYS A 84 -27.77 8.89 2.64
CA LYS A 84 -28.26 10.23 3.04
C LYS A 84 -27.46 10.79 4.21
N ASP A 85 -27.16 9.91 5.17
CA ASP A 85 -26.37 10.19 6.35
C ASP A 85 -25.32 9.11 6.54
N PHE A 86 -24.23 9.43 7.18
CA PHE A 86 -23.14 8.51 7.54
C PHE A 86 -23.19 8.29 9.05
N CYS A 87 -23.91 7.25 9.49
CA CYS A 87 -24.09 6.96 10.91
C CYS A 87 -23.17 5.84 11.41
N CYS A 88 -22.71 4.96 10.52
CA CYS A 88 -21.82 3.86 10.90
C CYS A 88 -20.75 3.64 9.82
N ILE A 89 -19.48 3.77 10.19
CA ILE A 89 -18.35 3.69 9.25
C ILE A 89 -17.36 2.62 9.71
N ALA A 90 -17.05 1.68 8.84
CA ALA A 90 -15.92 0.76 9.03
C ALA A 90 -14.62 1.42 8.57
N VAL A 91 -13.58 1.37 9.40
CA VAL A 91 -12.27 1.97 9.11
C VAL A 91 -11.20 0.87 9.07
N ILE A 92 -10.56 0.68 7.92
CA ILE A 92 -9.43 -0.23 7.79
C ILE A 92 -8.14 0.59 7.77
N SER A 93 -7.24 0.33 8.72
CA SER A 93 -5.97 1.07 8.84
C SER A 93 -4.88 0.20 9.46
N PRO A 94 -3.59 0.54 9.29
CA PRO A 94 -2.53 -0.04 10.11
C PRO A 94 -2.61 0.49 11.54
N ASP A 95 -2.15 -0.30 12.50
CA ASP A 95 -2.26 -0.01 13.94
C ASP A 95 -1.58 1.32 14.33
N ASN A 96 -0.45 1.64 13.70
CA ASN A 96 0.39 2.82 14.02
C ASN A 96 0.49 3.81 12.85
N ALA A 97 -0.61 4.09 12.16
CA ALA A 97 -0.60 5.07 11.08
C ALA A 97 -0.56 6.50 11.63
N ALA A 98 0.43 7.30 11.22
CA ALA A 98 0.54 8.70 11.65
C ALA A 98 -0.74 9.51 11.38
N GLY A 99 -1.35 9.36 10.19
CA GLY A 99 -2.61 10.03 9.84
C GLY A 99 -3.86 9.46 10.53
N LEU A 100 -3.76 8.31 11.20
CA LEU A 100 -4.88 7.73 11.93
C LEU A 100 -5.18 8.51 13.23
N GLY A 101 -4.16 9.12 13.83
CA GLY A 101 -4.34 9.94 15.04
C GLY A 101 -5.26 11.14 14.81
N ASP A 102 -4.98 11.89 13.74
CA ASP A 102 -5.80 13.05 13.37
C ASP A 102 -7.23 12.63 12.98
N PHE A 103 -7.34 11.56 12.20
CA PHE A 103 -8.65 11.00 11.85
C PHE A 103 -9.45 10.56 13.08
N LYS A 104 -8.81 9.85 14.03
CA LYS A 104 -9.48 9.41 15.27
C LYS A 104 -9.98 10.59 16.10
N GLN A 105 -9.21 11.66 16.20
CA GLN A 105 -9.62 12.83 16.96
C GLN A 105 -10.94 13.42 16.46
N ASP A 106 -11.13 13.51 15.14
CA ASP A 106 -12.38 14.00 14.57
C ASP A 106 -13.50 12.95 14.63
N ALA A 107 -13.17 11.67 14.41
CA ALA A 107 -14.10 10.56 14.54
C ALA A 107 -14.67 10.44 15.96
N ASP A 108 -13.82 10.58 16.99
CA ASP A 108 -14.22 10.53 18.39
C ASP A 108 -15.18 11.66 18.73
N ARG A 109 -14.94 12.89 18.24
CA ARG A 109 -15.86 14.02 18.39
C ARG A 109 -17.25 13.74 17.80
N LEU A 110 -17.31 13.11 16.62
CA LEU A 110 -18.57 12.74 15.99
C LEU A 110 -19.29 11.63 16.79
N THR A 111 -18.53 10.70 17.34
CA THR A 111 -19.06 9.61 18.17
C THR A 111 -19.59 10.14 19.50
N GLU A 112 -18.86 11.04 20.17
CA GLU A 112 -19.29 11.71 21.40
C GLU A 112 -20.56 12.55 21.20
N ALA A 113 -20.68 13.19 20.03
CA ALA A 113 -21.89 13.91 19.63
C ALA A 113 -23.07 13.01 19.25
N GLY A 114 -22.89 11.69 19.23
CA GLY A 114 -23.90 10.70 18.83
C GLY A 114 -24.29 10.75 17.34
N LEU A 115 -23.40 11.32 16.50
CA LEU A 115 -23.67 11.51 15.06
C LEU A 115 -23.20 10.36 14.20
N CYS A 116 -22.07 9.72 14.53
CA CYS A 116 -21.51 8.63 13.74
C CYS A 116 -20.69 7.67 14.61
N LEU A 117 -20.85 6.39 14.39
CA LEU A 117 -20.03 5.34 14.99
C LEU A 117 -18.92 4.91 14.03
N PHE A 118 -17.72 4.69 14.58
CA PHE A 118 -16.57 4.23 13.82
C PHE A 118 -16.07 2.91 14.38
N GLU A 119 -16.04 1.88 13.54
CA GLU A 119 -15.48 0.58 13.89
C GLU A 119 -14.14 0.36 13.17
N TYR A 120 -13.08 0.06 13.93
CA TYR A 120 -11.72 -0.03 13.41
C TYR A 120 -11.28 -1.48 13.17
N PHE A 121 -10.75 -1.73 11.99
CA PHE A 121 -10.19 -3.02 11.55
C PHE A 121 -8.71 -2.83 11.22
N VAL A 122 -7.85 -3.55 11.92
CA VAL A 122 -6.41 -3.44 11.73
C VAL A 122 -5.95 -4.36 10.62
N ALA A 123 -5.17 -3.82 9.68
CA ALA A 123 -4.51 -4.57 8.61
C ALA A 123 -3.15 -3.96 8.29
N LYS A 124 -2.19 -4.78 7.85
CA LYS A 124 -0.95 -4.30 7.27
C LYS A 124 -1.20 -3.73 5.89
N PHE A 125 -0.54 -2.60 5.58
CA PHE A 125 -0.63 -1.92 4.28
C PHE A 125 0.66 -2.01 3.47
N GLN A 126 1.68 -2.65 4.01
CA GLN A 126 2.98 -2.84 3.37
C GLN A 126 3.40 -4.32 3.44
N GLY A 127 4.23 -4.73 2.48
CA GLY A 127 4.72 -6.10 2.38
C GLY A 127 3.77 -7.05 1.63
N VAL A 128 4.21 -8.30 1.51
CA VAL A 128 3.53 -9.34 0.71
C VAL A 128 2.17 -9.78 1.30
N ASP A 129 1.97 -9.58 2.59
CA ASP A 129 0.74 -9.98 3.29
C ASP A 129 -0.35 -8.90 3.25
N ALA A 130 -0.02 -7.65 2.89
CA ALA A 130 -0.97 -6.54 2.90
C ALA A 130 -2.27 -6.81 2.11
N PRO A 131 -2.24 -7.33 0.86
CA PRO A 131 -3.47 -7.61 0.12
C PRO A 131 -4.36 -8.66 0.81
N LYS A 132 -3.74 -9.65 1.45
CA LYS A 132 -4.44 -10.72 2.16
C LYS A 132 -5.13 -10.19 3.43
N GLU A 133 -4.43 -9.38 4.22
CA GLU A 133 -4.96 -8.80 5.46
C GLU A 133 -6.08 -7.80 5.16
N ILE A 134 -5.90 -6.89 4.20
CA ILE A 134 -6.96 -5.94 3.79
C ILE A 134 -8.18 -6.69 3.27
N SER A 135 -7.99 -7.73 2.43
CA SER A 135 -9.09 -8.55 1.92
C SER A 135 -9.81 -9.33 3.04
N ALA A 136 -9.10 -9.74 4.09
CA ALA A 136 -9.70 -10.38 5.26
C ALA A 136 -10.57 -9.40 6.04
N CYS A 137 -10.12 -8.16 6.25
CA CYS A 137 -10.92 -7.11 6.88
C CYS A 137 -12.19 -6.81 6.07
N LEU A 138 -12.08 -6.65 4.75
CA LEU A 138 -13.23 -6.42 3.88
C LEU A 138 -14.26 -7.58 3.97
N ARG A 139 -13.80 -8.83 4.01
CA ARG A 139 -14.69 -10.00 4.19
C ARG A 139 -15.37 -10.00 5.54
N LYS A 140 -14.65 -9.63 6.62
CA LYS A 140 -15.22 -9.52 7.95
C LYS A 140 -16.29 -8.43 8.00
N ILE A 141 -16.03 -7.25 7.46
CA ILE A 141 -17.00 -6.15 7.36
C ILE A 141 -18.24 -6.60 6.58
N TYR A 142 -18.04 -7.29 5.45
CA TYR A 142 -19.15 -7.81 4.65
C TYR A 142 -20.01 -8.84 5.42
N ALA A 143 -19.39 -9.72 6.21
CA ALA A 143 -20.10 -10.67 7.04
C ALA A 143 -20.93 -9.96 8.12
N LEU A 144 -20.36 -8.98 8.82
CA LEU A 144 -21.04 -8.18 9.84
C LEU A 144 -22.22 -7.39 9.26
N GLN A 145 -22.11 -6.90 8.03
CA GLN A 145 -23.21 -6.19 7.35
C GLN A 145 -24.45 -7.09 7.12
N GLN A 146 -24.28 -8.41 7.08
CA GLN A 146 -25.37 -9.36 6.96
C GLN A 146 -26.08 -9.65 8.29
N GLU A 147 -25.49 -9.25 9.43
CA GLU A 147 -25.94 -9.54 10.80
C GLU A 147 -26.61 -8.35 11.51
N ASP A 148 -27.25 -7.42 10.79
CA ASP A 148 -27.91 -6.21 11.33
C ASP A 148 -27.00 -5.02 11.70
N ALA A 149 -25.73 -4.99 11.28
CA ALA A 149 -24.87 -3.82 11.44
C ALA A 149 -24.52 -3.19 10.09
N PRO A 150 -25.42 -2.45 9.44
CA PRO A 150 -25.15 -1.86 8.14
C PRO A 150 -24.10 -0.75 8.28
N TYR A 151 -22.95 -0.92 7.65
CA TYR A 151 -22.00 0.17 7.45
C TYR A 151 -22.42 1.02 6.25
N ASP A 152 -22.53 2.32 6.45
CA ASP A 152 -22.82 3.29 5.37
C ASP A 152 -21.62 3.47 4.45
N ALA A 153 -20.40 3.34 4.99
CA ALA A 153 -19.17 3.45 4.22
C ALA A 153 -18.02 2.63 4.82
N ILE A 154 -17.04 2.35 3.97
CA ILE A 154 -15.74 1.78 4.37
C ILE A 154 -14.66 2.78 4.05
N CYS A 155 -13.96 3.26 5.07
CA CYS A 155 -12.76 4.08 4.92
C CYS A 155 -11.50 3.22 4.95
N ILE A 156 -10.65 3.36 3.96
CA ILE A 156 -9.34 2.69 3.91
C ILE A 156 -8.27 3.75 4.10
N ILE A 157 -7.67 3.78 5.28
CA ILE A 157 -6.67 4.79 5.66
C ILE A 157 -5.29 4.15 5.64
N ARG A 158 -4.50 4.50 4.64
CA ARG A 158 -3.07 4.17 4.61
C ARG A 158 -2.32 5.09 5.56
N GLY A 159 -1.42 4.55 6.36
CA GLY A 159 -0.50 5.36 7.15
C GLY A 159 0.33 6.28 6.25
N GLY A 160 0.58 7.50 6.71
CA GLY A 160 1.44 8.47 6.04
C GLY A 160 2.90 8.01 6.01
N GLY A 161 3.22 7.09 5.13
CA GLY A 161 4.58 6.92 4.63
C GLY A 161 4.70 7.86 3.45
N SER A 162 5.64 8.79 3.49
CA SER A 162 5.94 9.65 2.37
C SER A 162 6.15 8.80 1.11
N VAL A 163 5.26 8.94 0.14
CA VAL A 163 5.62 8.72 -1.25
C VAL A 163 6.31 10.02 -1.65
N THR A 164 7.52 10.21 -1.17
CA THR A 164 8.42 11.24 -1.68
C THR A 164 9.35 10.61 -2.66
#